data_1029fb4e0a54b9cadde585b825cb0a9c
#
_entry.id   1029fb4e0a54b9cadde585b825cb0a9c
#
_cell.length_a   1.000
_cell.length_b   1.000
_cell.length_c   1.000
_cell.angle_alpha   90.00
_cell.angle_beta   90.00
_cell.angle_gamma   90.00
#
_symmetry.space_group_name_H-M   'P 1'
#
loop_
_entity.id
_entity.type
_entity.pdbx_description
1 polymer ?
#
loop_
_entity_poly.entity_id
_entity_poly.type
_entity_poly.pdbx_seq_one_letter_code
_entity_poly.pdbx_strand_id
1 'polypeptide(L)'
;MVSDRSKVDISNVEPTVFWVVALKSEAKPIISHFKLDHQSGNSIFPIYRNDKLGHSLIVSGVGQINAAAATTYLASESDAPPWAAWINLGIAGSMDGEIGKLYQGIKVTNPTKEKVFFPGYRFSKIVSLAEIQTLDYPNPVK
;
A
#
# COMPACT_ATOMS: atom_id res chain seq x y z
N MET A 1 -3.96 8.62 36.88
CA MET A 1 -2.78 7.74 36.71
C MET A 1 -2.55 7.63 35.21
N VAL A 2 -1.64 8.46 34.69
CA VAL A 2 -1.30 8.44 33.24
C VAL A 2 -0.27 7.34 33.07
N SER A 3 -0.62 6.28 32.33
CA SER A 3 0.31 5.19 32.05
C SER A 3 1.48 5.73 31.24
N ASP A 4 2.65 5.58 31.79
CA ASP A 4 3.94 5.80 31.14
C ASP A 4 3.94 5.00 29.81
N ARG A 5 3.80 5.70 28.70
CA ARG A 5 4.08 5.12 27.38
C ARG A 5 5.59 4.98 27.31
N SER A 6 6.09 3.86 27.77
CA SER A 6 7.49 3.48 27.59
C SER A 6 7.90 3.80 26.15
N LYS A 7 8.90 4.67 26.02
CA LYS A 7 9.52 4.98 24.73
C LYS A 7 10.00 3.66 24.14
N VAL A 8 9.33 3.21 23.09
CA VAL A 8 9.83 2.07 22.32
C VAL A 8 11.16 2.51 21.74
N ASP A 9 12.22 1.83 22.12
CA ASP A 9 13.54 2.06 21.54
C ASP A 9 13.49 1.59 20.07
N ILE A 10 13.38 2.54 19.16
CA ILE A 10 13.29 2.30 17.73
C ILE A 10 14.67 2.10 17.08
N SER A 11 15.75 2.18 17.83
CA SER A 11 17.12 2.06 17.27
C SER A 11 17.44 0.66 16.71
N ASN A 12 16.68 -0.37 17.11
CA ASN A 12 16.85 -1.76 16.67
C ASN A 12 15.61 -2.35 15.97
N VAL A 13 14.69 -1.49 15.53
CA VAL A 13 13.49 -1.97 14.80
C VAL A 13 13.86 -2.17 13.34
N GLU A 14 13.83 -3.40 12.88
CA GLU A 14 13.95 -3.74 11.45
C GLU A 14 12.84 -3.06 10.66
N PRO A 15 13.17 -2.36 9.57
CA PRO A 15 12.15 -1.73 8.73
C PRO A 15 11.22 -2.80 8.16
N THR A 16 9.92 -2.63 8.39
CA THR A 16 8.92 -3.54 7.84
C THR A 16 7.98 -2.77 6.92
N VAL A 17 8.00 -3.12 5.65
CA VAL A 17 7.22 -2.45 4.61
C VAL A 17 6.34 -3.45 3.88
N PHE A 18 5.05 -3.18 3.87
CA PHE A 18 4.06 -3.97 3.13
C PHE A 18 3.55 -3.18 1.92
N TRP A 19 3.65 -3.80 0.75
CA TRP A 19 3.17 -3.26 -0.51
C TRP A 19 1.87 -3.96 -0.91
N VAL A 20 0.83 -3.19 -1.16
CA VAL A 20 -0.43 -3.70 -1.72
C VAL A 20 -0.56 -3.14 -3.12
N VAL A 21 -0.62 -4.02 -4.11
CA VAL A 21 -0.60 -3.65 -5.52
C VAL A 21 -1.69 -4.40 -6.26
N ALA A 22 -2.46 -3.72 -7.11
CA ALA A 22 -3.59 -4.35 -7.77
C ALA A 22 -3.18 -5.31 -8.90
N LEU A 23 -2.18 -4.95 -9.69
CA LEU A 23 -1.79 -5.67 -10.90
C LEU A 23 -0.35 -6.18 -10.85
N LYS A 24 -0.12 -7.35 -11.47
CA LYS A 24 1.25 -7.89 -11.62
C LYS A 24 2.18 -6.95 -12.39
N SER A 25 1.66 -6.20 -13.35
CA SER A 25 2.44 -5.21 -14.12
C SER A 25 2.95 -4.08 -13.24
N GLU A 26 2.15 -3.62 -12.27
CA GLU A 26 2.52 -2.60 -11.30
C GLU A 26 3.51 -3.16 -10.24
N ALA A 27 3.38 -4.44 -9.90
CA ALA A 27 4.26 -5.11 -8.94
C ALA A 27 5.68 -5.34 -9.47
N LYS A 28 5.85 -5.58 -10.78
CA LYS A 28 7.14 -5.95 -11.39
C LYS A 28 8.30 -5.01 -11.01
N PRO A 29 8.17 -3.68 -11.11
CA PRO A 29 9.27 -2.77 -10.76
C PRO A 29 9.69 -2.90 -9.29
N ILE A 30 8.72 -3.06 -8.38
CA ILE A 30 8.95 -3.20 -6.93
C ILE A 30 9.67 -4.52 -6.66
N ILE A 31 9.15 -5.62 -7.22
CA ILE A 31 9.74 -6.96 -7.10
C ILE A 31 11.20 -6.95 -7.56
N SER A 32 11.46 -6.36 -8.72
CA SER A 32 12.82 -6.28 -9.28
C SER A 32 13.75 -5.41 -8.43
N HIS A 33 13.27 -4.23 -8.01
CA HIS A 33 14.09 -3.27 -7.27
C HIS A 33 14.47 -3.80 -5.87
N PHE A 34 13.53 -4.36 -5.14
CA PHE A 34 13.76 -4.90 -3.80
C PHE A 34 14.13 -6.39 -3.79
N LYS A 35 14.30 -7.01 -4.96
CA LYS A 35 14.65 -8.43 -5.11
C LYS A 35 13.73 -9.33 -4.28
N LEU A 36 12.42 -9.18 -4.48
CA LEU A 36 11.42 -9.95 -3.76
C LEU A 36 11.25 -11.31 -4.40
N ASP A 37 11.31 -12.37 -3.61
CA ASP A 37 11.10 -13.75 -4.06
C ASP A 37 9.64 -14.15 -3.94
N HIS A 38 9.12 -14.84 -4.95
CA HIS A 38 7.76 -15.38 -4.92
C HIS A 38 7.63 -16.45 -3.84
N GLN A 39 6.65 -16.31 -2.98
CA GLN A 39 6.36 -17.29 -1.97
C GLN A 39 5.57 -18.46 -2.57
N SER A 40 6.22 -19.63 -2.61
CA SER A 40 5.60 -20.87 -3.05
C SER A 40 4.69 -21.42 -1.94
N GLY A 41 3.40 -21.59 -2.21
CA GLY A 41 2.44 -22.13 -1.24
C GLY A 41 1.01 -22.02 -1.74
N ASN A 42 0.06 -22.51 -0.94
CA ASN A 42 -1.38 -22.41 -1.23
C ASN A 42 -1.95 -21.01 -0.90
N SER A 43 -1.20 -19.96 -1.17
CA SER A 43 -1.67 -18.60 -0.96
C SER A 43 -2.77 -18.25 -1.97
N ILE A 44 -3.86 -17.68 -1.48
CA ILE A 44 -4.98 -17.19 -2.31
C ILE A 44 -4.52 -16.03 -3.21
N PHE A 45 -3.55 -15.24 -2.73
CA PHE A 45 -2.97 -14.11 -3.43
C PHE A 45 -1.49 -14.35 -3.73
N PRO A 46 -0.95 -13.89 -4.86
CA PRO A 46 0.49 -13.91 -5.11
C PRO A 46 1.21 -13.02 -4.08
N ILE A 47 2.13 -13.60 -3.31
CA ILE A 47 2.94 -12.90 -2.33
C ILE A 47 4.41 -12.99 -2.72
N TYR A 48 5.14 -11.91 -2.51
CA TYR A 48 6.58 -11.78 -2.75
C TYR A 48 7.24 -11.17 -1.52
N ARG A 49 8.40 -11.70 -1.09
CA ARG A 49 9.09 -11.25 0.12
C ARG A 49 10.59 -11.14 -0.06
N ASN A 50 11.18 -10.23 0.70
CA ASN A 50 12.60 -10.20 0.99
C ASN A 50 12.76 -9.93 2.49
N ASP A 51 12.95 -11.00 3.26
CA ASP A 51 13.02 -10.93 4.72
C ASP A 51 14.24 -10.14 5.19
N LYS A 52 15.35 -10.17 4.43
CA LYS A 52 16.56 -9.39 4.76
C LYS A 52 16.34 -7.88 4.69
N LEU A 53 15.44 -7.43 3.84
CA LEU A 53 15.09 -6.02 3.68
C LEU A 53 13.80 -5.65 4.43
N GLY A 54 13.10 -6.61 5.02
CA GLY A 54 11.83 -6.40 5.68
C GLY A 54 10.71 -5.97 4.73
N HIS A 55 10.74 -6.39 3.47
CA HIS A 55 9.74 -6.04 2.46
C HIS A 55 8.87 -7.23 2.08
N SER A 56 7.56 -7.02 2.11
CA SER A 56 6.55 -7.96 1.61
C SER A 56 5.61 -7.27 0.65
N LEU A 57 5.23 -7.95 -0.43
CA LEU A 57 4.33 -7.44 -1.44
C LEU A 57 3.22 -8.46 -1.72
N ILE A 58 2.00 -7.98 -1.84
CA ILE A 58 0.84 -8.77 -2.26
C ILE A 58 0.19 -8.18 -3.50
N VAL A 59 -0.15 -9.04 -4.46
CA VAL A 59 -0.95 -8.65 -5.63
C VAL A 59 -2.41 -8.94 -5.34
N SER A 60 -3.17 -7.89 -5.06
CA SER A 60 -4.55 -8.01 -4.57
C SER A 60 -5.58 -8.31 -5.65
N GLY A 61 -5.32 -7.93 -6.90
CA GLY A 61 -6.38 -7.73 -7.89
C GLY A 61 -7.04 -6.35 -7.74
N VAL A 62 -7.86 -6.00 -8.71
CA VAL A 62 -8.55 -4.71 -8.79
C VAL A 62 -9.78 -4.70 -7.88
N GLY A 63 -10.07 -3.55 -7.29
CA GLY A 63 -11.28 -3.28 -6.51
C GLY A 63 -11.06 -3.27 -5.00
N GLN A 64 -11.93 -2.54 -4.29
CA GLN A 64 -11.80 -2.29 -2.85
C GLN A 64 -11.92 -3.58 -2.02
N ILE A 65 -12.80 -4.50 -2.42
CA ILE A 65 -13.00 -5.78 -1.72
C ILE A 65 -11.72 -6.61 -1.79
N ASN A 66 -11.13 -6.73 -2.97
CA ASN A 66 -9.89 -7.47 -3.18
C ASN A 66 -8.73 -6.83 -2.40
N ALA A 67 -8.60 -5.51 -2.45
CA ALA A 67 -7.58 -4.79 -1.70
C ALA A 67 -7.72 -5.01 -0.18
N ALA A 68 -8.94 -4.94 0.36
CA ALA A 68 -9.20 -5.18 1.78
C ALA A 68 -8.89 -6.63 2.17
N ALA A 69 -9.34 -7.61 1.39
CA ALA A 69 -9.09 -9.02 1.64
C ALA A 69 -7.59 -9.34 1.61
N ALA A 70 -6.89 -8.87 0.57
CA ALA A 70 -5.45 -9.08 0.42
C ALA A 70 -4.65 -8.42 1.54
N THR A 71 -4.99 -7.20 1.92
CA THR A 71 -4.32 -6.50 3.02
C THR A 71 -4.48 -7.24 4.34
N THR A 72 -5.71 -7.68 4.66
CA THR A 72 -5.99 -8.46 5.86
C THR A 72 -5.26 -9.79 5.85
N TYR A 73 -5.26 -10.47 4.69
CA TYR A 73 -4.56 -11.74 4.52
C TYR A 73 -3.04 -11.56 4.74
N LEU A 74 -2.41 -10.57 4.09
CA LEU A 74 -0.98 -10.32 4.26
C LEU A 74 -0.62 -9.93 5.70
N ALA A 75 -1.46 -9.14 6.36
CA ALA A 75 -1.26 -8.75 7.76
C ALA A 75 -1.27 -9.97 8.69
N SER A 76 -2.23 -10.88 8.49
CA SER A 76 -2.35 -12.12 9.28
C SER A 76 -1.21 -13.09 9.02
N GLU A 77 -0.84 -13.30 7.74
CA GLU A 77 0.24 -14.22 7.35
C GLU A 77 1.64 -13.75 7.77
N SER A 78 1.81 -12.46 7.97
CA SER A 78 3.13 -11.87 8.26
C SER A 78 3.30 -11.48 9.73
N ASP A 79 2.30 -11.72 10.58
CA ASP A 79 2.28 -11.20 11.97
C ASP A 79 2.72 -9.73 12.01
N ALA A 80 2.07 -8.92 11.17
CA ALA A 80 2.49 -7.57 10.85
C ALA A 80 2.59 -6.69 12.11
N PRO A 81 3.78 -6.13 12.41
CA PRO A 81 3.94 -5.32 13.60
C PRO A 81 3.19 -3.99 13.48
N PRO A 82 2.76 -3.38 14.61
CA PRO A 82 1.96 -2.16 14.59
C PRO A 82 2.67 -0.93 14.00
N TRP A 83 3.99 -0.98 13.87
CA TRP A 83 4.81 0.09 13.25
C TRP A 83 5.09 -0.16 11.76
N ALA A 84 4.60 -1.23 11.18
CA ALA A 84 4.82 -1.54 9.77
C ALA A 84 4.26 -0.43 8.86
N ALA A 85 5.03 -0.07 7.83
CA ALA A 85 4.58 0.85 6.80
C ALA A 85 3.75 0.10 5.75
N TRP A 86 2.54 0.56 5.51
CA TRP A 86 1.65 0.02 4.47
C TRP A 86 1.56 1.00 3.31
N ILE A 87 1.93 0.52 2.12
CA ILE A 87 1.96 1.33 0.91
C ILE A 87 1.08 0.68 -0.16
N ASN A 88 0.03 1.39 -0.57
CA ASN A 88 -0.70 1.04 -1.78
C ASN A 88 -0.08 1.82 -2.95
N LEU A 89 0.48 1.11 -3.91
CA LEU A 89 1.06 1.69 -5.12
C LEU A 89 0.32 1.16 -6.35
N GLY A 90 -0.04 2.06 -7.24
CA GLY A 90 -0.76 1.70 -8.46
C GLY A 90 -0.85 2.86 -9.44
N ILE A 91 -1.45 2.60 -10.59
CA ILE A 91 -1.71 3.59 -11.63
C ILE A 91 -3.10 4.18 -11.38
N ALA A 92 -3.21 5.49 -11.51
CA ALA A 92 -4.48 6.22 -11.43
C ALA A 92 -4.68 7.08 -12.68
N GLY A 93 -5.93 7.25 -13.08
CA GLY A 93 -6.32 8.25 -14.08
C GLY A 93 -6.31 9.65 -13.45
N SER A 94 -5.97 10.67 -14.24
CA SER A 94 -6.07 12.06 -13.84
C SER A 94 -6.57 12.91 -15.02
N MET A 95 -7.35 13.95 -14.73
CA MET A 95 -7.77 14.92 -15.74
C MET A 95 -6.68 15.98 -15.99
N ASP A 96 -5.96 16.38 -14.94
CA ASP A 96 -5.01 17.50 -14.97
C ASP A 96 -3.56 17.07 -14.67
N GLY A 97 -3.34 15.78 -14.36
CA GLY A 97 -2.03 15.27 -13.98
C GLY A 97 -1.13 14.99 -15.18
N GLU A 98 0.16 15.18 -14.99
CA GLU A 98 1.15 14.78 -15.98
C GLU A 98 1.31 13.27 -16.02
N ILE A 99 1.30 12.69 -17.24
CA ILE A 99 1.51 11.26 -17.44
C ILE A 99 2.91 10.85 -16.95
N GLY A 100 2.96 9.80 -16.15
CA GLY A 100 4.21 9.25 -15.60
C GLY A 100 4.73 9.99 -14.36
N LYS A 101 4.04 11.02 -13.89
CA LYS A 101 4.40 11.70 -12.64
C LYS A 101 3.91 10.91 -11.43
N LEU A 102 4.74 10.87 -10.39
CA LEU A 102 4.40 10.23 -9.12
C LEU A 102 3.65 11.21 -8.21
N TYR A 103 2.52 10.74 -7.68
CA TYR A 103 1.70 11.48 -6.72
C TYR A 103 1.52 10.67 -5.44
N GLN A 104 1.52 11.36 -4.32
CA GLN A 104 1.10 10.79 -3.04
C GLN A 104 -0.31 11.25 -2.71
N GLY A 105 -1.20 10.30 -2.46
CA GLY A 105 -2.53 10.58 -1.94
C GLY A 105 -2.47 11.14 -0.53
N ILE A 106 -3.03 12.32 -0.31
CA ILE A 106 -3.16 12.96 1.02
C ILE A 106 -4.59 12.88 1.55
N LYS A 107 -5.52 12.62 0.66
CA LYS A 107 -6.94 12.43 0.96
C LYS A 107 -7.50 11.43 -0.05
N VAL A 108 -8.17 10.42 0.45
CA VAL A 108 -8.83 9.41 -0.37
C VAL A 108 -10.33 9.49 -0.12
N THR A 109 -11.10 9.73 -1.17
CA THR A 109 -12.56 9.83 -1.10
C THR A 109 -13.22 8.64 -1.78
N ASN A 110 -14.26 8.13 -1.18
CA ASN A 110 -15.18 7.20 -1.82
C ASN A 110 -16.55 7.88 -1.92
N PRO A 111 -16.90 8.47 -3.07
CA PRO A 111 -18.13 9.24 -3.20
C PRO A 111 -19.38 8.36 -3.09
N THR A 112 -19.32 7.09 -3.47
CA THR A 112 -20.45 6.16 -3.36
C THR A 112 -20.80 5.84 -1.90
N LYS A 113 -19.80 5.87 -1.00
CA LYS A 113 -19.97 5.56 0.43
C LYS A 113 -19.87 6.80 1.32
N GLU A 114 -19.73 7.98 0.74
CA GLU A 114 -19.53 9.26 1.44
C GLU A 114 -18.42 9.22 2.50
N LYS A 115 -17.38 8.39 2.22
CA LYS A 115 -16.26 8.20 3.15
C LYS A 115 -15.03 8.95 2.68
N VAL A 116 -14.35 9.55 3.65
CA VAL A 116 -13.08 10.26 3.45
C VAL A 116 -12.04 9.67 4.39
N PHE A 117 -10.86 9.39 3.85
CA PHE A 117 -9.71 8.87 4.59
C PHE A 117 -8.50 9.76 4.38
N PHE A 118 -7.72 9.96 5.43
CA PHE A 118 -6.46 10.70 5.39
C PHE A 118 -5.33 9.73 5.71
N PRO A 119 -4.44 9.41 4.75
CA PRO A 119 -3.26 8.60 5.01
C PRO A 119 -2.39 9.23 6.10
N GLY A 120 -1.96 8.42 7.07
CA GLY A 120 -1.22 8.89 8.24
C GLY A 120 0.23 9.30 7.97
N TYR A 121 0.77 9.00 6.78
CA TYR A 121 2.17 9.24 6.45
C TYR A 121 2.32 10.15 5.22
N ARG A 122 3.29 11.06 5.27
CA ARG A 122 3.66 11.90 4.13
C ARG A 122 5.14 11.72 3.82
N PHE A 123 5.45 11.38 2.57
CA PHE A 123 6.81 11.46 2.07
C PHE A 123 7.17 12.94 1.87
N SER A 124 8.17 13.41 2.59
CA SER A 124 8.53 14.83 2.52
C SER A 124 9.14 15.19 1.16
N LYS A 125 8.64 16.27 0.54
CA LYS A 125 9.25 17.08 -0.54
C LYS A 125 9.59 16.42 -1.90
N ILE A 126 9.57 15.09 -2.04
CA ILE A 126 10.04 14.42 -3.28
C ILE A 126 8.86 14.10 -4.21
N VAL A 127 7.65 14.00 -3.67
CA VAL A 127 6.47 13.53 -4.39
C VAL A 127 5.39 14.60 -4.37
N SER A 128 4.76 14.86 -5.50
CA SER A 128 3.60 15.76 -5.58
C SER A 128 2.43 15.19 -4.80
N LEU A 129 1.67 16.06 -4.15
CA LEU A 129 0.51 15.66 -3.36
C LEU A 129 -0.76 15.72 -4.21
N ALA A 130 -1.67 14.78 -4.02
CA ALA A 130 -2.95 14.74 -4.71
C ALA A 130 -4.09 14.24 -3.82
N GLU A 131 -5.30 14.67 -4.13
CA GLU A 131 -6.51 14.02 -3.64
C GLU A 131 -6.86 12.86 -4.59
N ILE A 132 -7.20 11.72 -4.04
CA ILE A 132 -7.54 10.51 -4.78
C ILE A 132 -9.02 10.19 -4.58
N GLN A 133 -9.71 9.94 -5.68
CA GLN A 133 -11.05 9.39 -5.66
C GLN A 133 -10.97 7.90 -5.99
N THR A 134 -11.51 7.05 -5.10
CA THR A 134 -11.56 5.61 -5.33
C THR A 134 -12.97 5.17 -5.64
N LEU A 135 -13.14 4.42 -6.72
CA LEU A 135 -14.40 3.90 -7.21
C LEU A 135 -14.28 2.39 -7.43
N ASP A 136 -15.38 1.66 -7.27
CA ASP A 136 -15.42 0.22 -7.58
C ASP A 136 -15.41 -0.01 -9.11
N TYR A 137 -15.87 0.98 -9.88
CA TYR A 137 -15.86 0.99 -11.34
C TYR A 137 -15.33 2.34 -11.83
N PRO A 138 -14.53 2.37 -12.90
CA PRO A 138 -14.11 3.62 -13.49
C PRO A 138 -15.35 4.37 -14.00
N ASN A 139 -15.54 5.61 -13.53
CA ASN A 139 -16.55 6.47 -14.14
C ASN A 139 -16.11 6.77 -15.57
N PRO A 140 -16.96 6.53 -16.57
CA PRO A 140 -16.66 7.04 -17.89
C PRO A 140 -16.57 8.56 -17.79
N VAL A 141 -15.39 9.10 -18.11
CA VAL A 141 -15.20 10.54 -18.26
C VAL A 141 -16.17 11.00 -19.34
N LYS A 142 -17.17 11.83 -18.98
CA LYS A 142 -18.06 12.46 -19.94
C LYS A 142 -17.34 13.61 -20.61
#